data_ce027d7fb8f92377e3c314e6d4bb5fa7
#
_entry.id   ce027d7fb8f92377e3c314e6d4bb5fa7
#
_cell.length_a   1.000
_cell.length_b   1.000
_cell.length_c   1.000
_cell.angle_alpha   90.00
_cell.angle_beta   90.00
_cell.angle_gamma   90.00
#
_symmetry.space_group_name_H-M   'P 1'
#
loop_
_entity.id
_entity.type
_entity.pdbx_description
1 polymer ?
#
loop_
_entity_poly.entity_id
_entity_poly.type
_entity_poly.pdbx_seq_one_letter_code
_entity_poly.pdbx_strand_id
1 'polypeptide(L)'
;MPEFLSISSPYQFKTLIFPFPLTCPRGLPPMRANPIYSMAEFFPDIKTIEYEGADSKNPLAFKHYNADEVIEGKSMKDHLRFGIAYWHTMRGTGNDPFGPGTAVRPWESANDDVANAQNRARVFIEFMEKLGAPFYCFHDRDIAPEGATLQESHDNLDAVVSVLKEEQKRTGIQLLWGTANLFSNPRFMHGAATSCNADVFAYAASQVKKMLEVTKELGGENYVFWGGREGYQCWLNTDMQRELDHLAKFMHMAVDYAKKIGFTGQFLFEPKPKEPTKHQYDFDAAACLNFIRANGLEDYVKLNIETNHATLAGHTMEHELDYAGGQGFLGSIDANTGDLLLGWDTDQFPTDIYLTTKSMLAILKHGGIAPGGVNFDAKVRRESHEPIDLFHAHIGGMDAFARGLKIAAAIRADGRLEEAVKDRYDSWNQGVGKDIENGTANFVSLESYMLAKGEISDNKSGRQEYLENLINEYI
;
A
#
# COMPACT_ATOMS: atom_id res chain seq x y z
N MET A 1 -21.25 5.92 -55.71
CA MET A 1 -19.88 5.50 -56.09
C MET A 1 -19.09 6.71 -56.38
N PRO A 2 -18.00 6.93 -55.60
CA PRO A 2 -16.75 7.42 -56.16
C PRO A 2 -15.58 6.51 -55.77
N GLU A 3 -14.58 6.53 -56.65
CA GLU A 3 -13.45 5.66 -56.80
C GLU A 3 -12.41 5.80 -55.69
N PHE A 4 -11.82 4.67 -55.30
CA PHE A 4 -10.62 4.61 -54.44
C PHE A 4 -9.37 4.78 -55.31
N LEU A 5 -8.62 5.83 -55.03
CA LEU A 5 -7.25 6.01 -55.51
C LEU A 5 -6.25 5.27 -54.61
N SER A 6 -5.61 4.29 -55.16
CA SER A 6 -4.46 3.59 -54.53
C SER A 6 -3.18 4.40 -54.74
N ILE A 7 -2.49 4.72 -53.64
CA ILE A 7 -1.12 5.28 -53.68
C ILE A 7 -0.15 4.18 -53.25
N SER A 8 0.60 3.69 -54.20
CA SER A 8 1.74 2.79 -54.01
C SER A 8 3.01 3.59 -53.76
N SER A 9 3.68 3.35 -52.63
CA SER A 9 5.00 3.89 -52.31
C SER A 9 6.08 2.81 -52.54
N PRO A 10 7.17 3.11 -53.24
CA PRO A 10 8.29 2.17 -53.41
C PRO A 10 9.45 2.56 -52.49
N TYR A 11 9.69 1.82 -51.41
CA TYR A 11 10.99 1.82 -50.78
C TYR A 11 11.64 0.43 -50.91
N GLN A 12 12.65 0.36 -51.75
CA GLN A 12 13.56 -0.80 -51.86
C GLN A 12 14.64 -0.70 -50.79
N PHE A 13 14.70 -1.68 -49.87
CA PHE A 13 15.86 -1.89 -49.01
C PHE A 13 16.94 -2.68 -49.74
N LYS A 14 18.12 -2.08 -49.95
CA LYS A 14 19.33 -2.77 -50.39
C LYS A 14 20.01 -3.42 -49.20
N THR A 15 20.05 -4.74 -49.18
CA THR A 15 20.85 -5.55 -48.25
C THR A 15 22.30 -5.51 -48.65
N LEU A 16 23.16 -4.97 -47.81
CA LEU A 16 24.62 -5.04 -47.93
C LEU A 16 25.12 -6.24 -47.12
N ILE A 17 25.59 -7.24 -47.83
CA ILE A 17 26.25 -8.42 -47.25
C ILE A 17 27.76 -8.17 -47.25
N PHE A 18 28.39 -8.16 -46.08
CA PHE A 18 29.84 -8.22 -45.94
C PHE A 18 30.25 -9.62 -45.46
N PRO A 19 31.26 -10.24 -46.11
CA PRO A 19 31.78 -11.52 -45.67
C PRO A 19 32.89 -11.31 -44.61
N PHE A 20 32.74 -11.95 -43.44
CA PHE A 20 33.84 -12.10 -42.48
C PHE A 20 34.44 -13.51 -42.60
N PRO A 21 35.77 -13.67 -42.56
CA PRO A 21 36.41 -14.97 -42.54
C PRO A 21 36.45 -15.57 -41.15
N LEU A 22 36.04 -16.83 -41.05
CA LEU A 22 36.18 -17.68 -39.86
C LEU A 22 37.66 -18.10 -39.69
N THR A 23 38.33 -17.61 -38.65
CA THR A 23 39.52 -18.23 -38.08
C THR A 23 39.36 -18.40 -36.59
N CYS A 24 39.34 -19.64 -36.14
CA CYS A 24 39.28 -20.03 -34.72
C CYS A 24 40.73 -20.11 -34.20
N PRO A 25 41.09 -19.44 -33.09
CA PRO A 25 42.27 -19.75 -32.31
C PRO A 25 41.93 -20.62 -31.08
N ARG A 26 42.77 -21.60 -30.87
CA ARG A 26 42.70 -22.56 -29.75
C ARG A 26 43.12 -21.91 -28.41
N GLY A 27 42.50 -22.42 -27.34
CA GLY A 27 43.08 -22.44 -25.99
C GLY A 27 42.60 -21.31 -25.07
N LEU A 28 41.52 -21.55 -24.32
CA LEU A 28 41.18 -20.76 -23.15
C LEU A 28 41.99 -21.25 -21.93
N PRO A 29 42.61 -20.36 -21.17
CA PRO A 29 43.18 -20.71 -19.85
C PRO A 29 42.09 -20.94 -18.80
N PRO A 30 42.39 -21.67 -17.68
CA PRO A 30 41.40 -22.01 -16.69
C PRO A 30 40.81 -20.74 -16.00
N MET A 31 39.50 -20.73 -15.82
CA MET A 31 38.78 -19.66 -15.11
C MET A 31 39.37 -19.52 -13.71
N ARG A 32 39.94 -18.37 -13.43
CA ARG A 32 40.21 -17.94 -12.08
C ARG A 32 38.89 -17.51 -11.42
N ALA A 33 38.74 -17.86 -10.11
CA ALA A 33 37.62 -17.46 -9.30
C ALA A 33 37.32 -15.95 -9.44
N ASN A 34 36.03 -15.63 -9.62
CA ASN A 34 35.54 -14.28 -9.83
C ASN A 34 36.06 -13.31 -8.76
N PRO A 35 36.56 -12.14 -9.15
CA PRO A 35 36.64 -11.00 -8.24
C PRO A 35 35.20 -10.59 -7.91
N ILE A 36 34.97 -10.26 -6.65
CA ILE A 36 33.77 -9.56 -6.19
C ILE A 36 33.61 -8.33 -7.10
N TYR A 37 32.66 -8.38 -8.03
CA TYR A 37 32.25 -7.20 -8.78
C TYR A 37 31.67 -6.21 -7.77
N SER A 38 32.41 -5.19 -7.44
CA SER A 38 31.82 -3.97 -6.92
C SER A 38 30.97 -3.43 -8.09
N MET A 39 29.66 -3.67 -8.05
CA MET A 39 28.76 -3.03 -9.01
C MET A 39 28.89 -1.51 -8.84
N ALA A 40 28.91 -0.77 -9.96
CA ALA A 40 28.90 0.67 -9.91
C ALA A 40 27.66 1.13 -9.14
N GLU A 41 27.84 2.04 -8.20
CA GLU A 41 26.76 2.64 -7.43
C GLU A 41 25.80 3.39 -8.36
N PHE A 42 24.50 3.19 -8.20
CA PHE A 42 23.47 3.81 -9.06
C PHE A 42 23.15 5.24 -8.67
N PHE A 43 23.32 5.57 -7.39
CA PHE A 43 23.09 6.91 -6.87
C PHE A 43 24.38 7.51 -6.24
N PRO A 44 25.49 7.63 -7.02
CA PRO A 44 26.82 7.96 -6.47
C PRO A 44 26.88 9.35 -5.84
N ASP A 45 26.02 10.26 -6.27
CA ASP A 45 25.98 11.63 -5.76
C ASP A 45 25.08 11.80 -4.54
N ILE A 46 24.36 10.73 -4.13
CA ILE A 46 23.47 10.75 -2.98
C ILE A 46 24.08 9.92 -1.85
N LYS A 47 24.36 10.59 -0.74
CA LYS A 47 24.80 9.95 0.50
C LYS A 47 23.61 9.35 1.24
N THR A 48 23.87 8.54 2.25
CA THR A 48 22.86 8.10 3.20
C THR A 48 22.15 9.31 3.81
N ILE A 49 20.81 9.27 3.80
CA ILE A 49 19.96 10.31 4.34
C ILE A 49 19.95 10.18 5.87
N GLU A 50 20.38 11.22 6.55
CA GLU A 50 20.49 11.24 8.01
C GLU A 50 19.52 12.26 8.62
N TYR A 51 19.22 12.08 9.91
CA TYR A 51 18.47 13.07 10.69
C TYR A 51 19.38 14.25 11.07
N GLU A 52 19.01 15.45 10.65
CA GLU A 52 19.73 16.68 10.95
C GLU A 52 18.93 17.67 11.82
N GLY A 53 17.66 17.37 12.09
CA GLY A 53 16.79 18.22 12.88
C GLY A 53 16.04 19.31 12.08
N ALA A 54 15.06 19.94 12.72
CA ALA A 54 14.08 20.83 12.08
C ALA A 54 14.71 22.09 11.43
N ASP A 55 15.86 22.53 11.93
CA ASP A 55 16.56 23.74 11.42
C ASP A 55 17.43 23.49 10.18
N SER A 56 17.64 22.21 9.81
CA SER A 56 18.45 21.85 8.64
C SER A 56 17.89 22.43 7.34
N LYS A 57 18.80 22.95 6.51
CA LYS A 57 18.49 23.42 5.16
C LYS A 57 18.89 22.42 4.08
N ASN A 58 19.46 21.27 4.48
CA ASN A 58 19.79 20.20 3.58
C ASN A 58 18.51 19.55 3.05
N PRO A 59 18.23 19.54 1.72
CA PRO A 59 17.04 18.90 1.15
C PRO A 59 17.12 17.36 1.18
N LEU A 60 18.33 16.80 1.37
CA LEU A 60 18.60 15.37 1.47
C LEU A 60 18.90 14.95 2.91
N ALA A 61 18.12 15.43 3.86
CA ALA A 61 18.20 15.07 5.28
C ALA A 61 16.79 15.03 5.89
N PHE A 62 16.61 14.15 6.87
CA PHE A 62 15.39 14.14 7.67
C PHE A 62 15.41 15.29 8.69
N LYS A 63 14.28 15.95 8.82
CA LYS A 63 14.07 17.05 9.77
C LYS A 63 13.24 16.63 10.98
N HIS A 64 12.44 15.59 10.83
CA HIS A 64 11.54 15.08 11.86
C HIS A 64 11.70 13.58 12.09
N TYR A 65 12.03 12.79 11.06
CA TYR A 65 12.24 11.36 11.22
C TYR A 65 13.60 11.08 11.85
N ASN A 66 13.56 10.73 13.14
CA ASN A 66 14.71 10.22 13.90
C ASN A 66 14.39 8.80 14.35
N ALA A 67 14.90 7.81 13.61
CA ALA A 67 14.49 6.42 13.70
C ALA A 67 14.52 5.85 15.13
N ASP A 68 15.49 6.23 15.92
CA ASP A 68 15.72 5.71 17.28
C ASP A 68 15.12 6.61 18.39
N GLU A 69 14.48 7.73 18.05
CA GLU A 69 13.79 8.58 19.02
C GLU A 69 12.63 7.80 19.65
N VAL A 70 12.58 7.79 20.97
CA VAL A 70 11.54 7.05 21.71
C VAL A 70 10.33 7.95 21.95
N ILE A 71 9.16 7.49 21.51
CA ILE A 71 7.86 8.15 21.64
C ILE A 71 6.90 7.15 22.27
N GLU A 72 6.21 7.52 23.35
CA GLU A 72 5.31 6.62 24.10
C GLU A 72 5.93 5.23 24.38
N GLY A 73 7.23 5.20 24.70
CA GLY A 73 7.94 3.96 25.08
C GLY A 73 8.37 3.05 23.92
N LYS A 74 8.20 3.48 22.66
CA LYS A 74 8.57 2.73 21.45
C LYS A 74 9.40 3.61 20.52
N SER A 75 10.35 3.03 19.77
CA SER A 75 11.13 3.82 18.83
C SER A 75 10.24 4.34 17.67
N MET A 76 10.62 5.48 17.10
CA MET A 76 9.88 6.06 15.98
C MET A 76 9.83 5.09 14.78
N LYS A 77 10.93 4.40 14.47
CA LYS A 77 10.97 3.38 13.42
C LYS A 77 10.00 2.22 13.69
N ASP A 78 9.80 1.83 14.95
CA ASP A 78 8.88 0.74 15.31
C ASP A 78 7.41 1.18 15.33
N HIS A 79 7.14 2.48 15.54
CA HIS A 79 5.80 3.04 15.35
C HIS A 79 5.41 3.09 13.88
N LEU A 80 6.29 3.62 13.04
CA LEU A 80 5.99 3.98 11.66
C LEU A 80 6.22 2.82 10.69
N ARG A 81 7.26 1.97 10.91
CA ARG A 81 7.54 0.79 10.08
C ARG A 81 7.44 1.10 8.58
N PHE A 82 8.14 2.16 8.13
CA PHE A 82 8.02 2.67 6.77
C PHE A 82 8.32 1.62 5.71
N GLY A 83 7.34 1.40 4.82
CA GLY A 83 7.43 0.57 3.63
C GLY A 83 7.55 1.42 2.36
N ILE A 84 8.33 0.93 1.40
CA ILE A 84 8.52 1.56 0.09
C ILE A 84 7.84 0.72 -0.98
N ALA A 85 6.93 1.33 -1.72
CA ALA A 85 6.24 0.70 -2.84
C ALA A 85 7.17 0.55 -4.05
N TYR A 86 7.47 -0.70 -4.44
CA TYR A 86 8.35 -0.99 -5.56
C TYR A 86 7.79 -0.44 -6.89
N TRP A 87 6.48 -0.62 -7.13
CA TRP A 87 5.84 -0.27 -8.41
C TRP A 87 5.93 1.22 -8.73
N HIS A 88 5.65 2.09 -7.78
CA HIS A 88 5.76 3.52 -7.98
C HIS A 88 7.21 3.99 -8.03
N THR A 89 8.05 3.49 -7.13
CA THR A 89 9.45 3.95 -7.00
C THR A 89 10.28 3.52 -8.21
N MET A 90 10.19 2.26 -8.61
CA MET A 90 11.06 1.70 -9.63
C MET A 90 10.45 1.70 -11.03
N ARG A 91 9.13 1.49 -11.15
CA ARG A 91 8.41 1.38 -12.44
C ARG A 91 7.62 2.63 -12.83
N GLY A 92 7.41 3.55 -11.89
CA GLY A 92 6.65 4.77 -12.14
C GLY A 92 7.36 5.66 -13.19
N THR A 93 6.67 5.96 -14.28
CA THR A 93 7.19 6.77 -15.39
C THR A 93 6.50 8.13 -15.50
N GLY A 94 5.57 8.46 -14.62
CA GLY A 94 4.77 9.68 -14.70
C GLY A 94 3.73 9.68 -15.82
N ASN A 95 3.32 8.48 -16.28
CA ASN A 95 2.19 8.32 -17.19
C ASN A 95 0.86 8.56 -16.45
N ASP A 96 -0.13 9.04 -17.18
CA ASP A 96 -1.50 9.21 -16.74
C ASP A 96 -2.49 8.84 -17.88
N PRO A 97 -3.81 8.88 -17.66
CA PRO A 97 -4.79 8.57 -18.71
C PRO A 97 -4.73 9.51 -19.93
N PHE A 98 -4.02 10.63 -19.83
CA PHE A 98 -3.97 11.67 -20.86
C PHE A 98 -2.65 11.71 -21.64
N GLY A 99 -1.63 10.95 -21.21
CA GLY A 99 -0.37 10.92 -21.94
C GLY A 99 0.66 9.91 -21.47
N PRO A 100 1.70 9.66 -22.30
CA PRO A 100 2.80 8.77 -21.95
C PRO A 100 3.63 9.33 -20.80
N GLY A 101 4.50 8.48 -20.25
CA GLY A 101 5.41 8.86 -19.17
C GLY A 101 6.38 9.97 -19.54
N THR A 102 6.79 10.74 -18.54
CA THR A 102 7.78 11.83 -18.64
C THR A 102 9.14 11.42 -18.07
N ALA A 103 9.18 10.45 -17.17
CA ALA A 103 10.41 9.99 -16.55
C ALA A 103 10.99 8.78 -17.31
N VAL A 104 12.28 8.88 -17.65
CA VAL A 104 13.09 7.74 -18.11
C VAL A 104 13.90 7.25 -16.92
N ARG A 105 13.64 6.03 -16.50
CA ARG A 105 14.36 5.43 -15.38
C ARG A 105 15.71 4.89 -15.86
N PRO A 106 16.85 5.37 -15.34
CA PRO A 106 18.18 5.01 -15.87
C PRO A 106 18.56 3.53 -15.63
N TRP A 107 17.83 2.84 -14.78
CA TRP A 107 18.01 1.40 -14.51
C TRP A 107 17.17 0.49 -15.41
N GLU A 108 16.27 1.05 -16.23
CA GLU A 108 15.50 0.28 -17.19
C GLU A 108 16.28 0.08 -18.49
N SER A 109 16.24 -1.13 -19.02
CA SER A 109 16.76 -1.46 -20.34
C SER A 109 15.65 -1.45 -21.41
N ALA A 110 16.03 -1.54 -22.68
CA ALA A 110 15.05 -1.64 -23.77
C ALA A 110 14.22 -2.94 -23.72
N ASN A 111 14.72 -3.97 -23.03
CA ASN A 111 14.05 -5.24 -22.82
C ASN A 111 13.71 -5.36 -21.33
N ASP A 112 12.45 -5.61 -21.03
CA ASP A 112 12.03 -5.97 -19.65
C ASP A 112 12.24 -7.49 -19.48
N ASP A 113 13.48 -7.91 -19.37
CA ASP A 113 13.88 -9.29 -19.15
C ASP A 113 14.29 -9.54 -17.68
N VAL A 114 14.53 -10.80 -17.36
CA VAL A 114 14.91 -11.22 -16.01
C VAL A 114 16.21 -10.55 -15.54
N ALA A 115 17.18 -10.37 -16.45
CA ALA A 115 18.44 -9.74 -16.10
C ALA A 115 18.24 -8.25 -15.72
N ASN A 116 17.40 -7.53 -16.47
CA ASN A 116 17.01 -6.16 -16.12
C ASN A 116 16.23 -6.11 -14.79
N ALA A 117 15.31 -7.05 -14.59
CA ALA A 117 14.53 -7.15 -13.34
C ALA A 117 15.44 -7.39 -12.13
N GLN A 118 16.43 -8.27 -12.24
CA GLN A 118 17.45 -8.51 -11.20
C GLN A 118 18.31 -7.26 -10.93
N ASN A 119 18.68 -6.53 -11.98
CA ASN A 119 19.41 -5.26 -11.85
C ASN A 119 18.56 -4.23 -11.11
N ARG A 120 17.30 -4.05 -11.52
CA ARG A 120 16.34 -3.13 -10.89
C ARG A 120 16.11 -3.45 -9.42
N ALA A 121 16.07 -4.74 -9.03
CA ALA A 121 15.98 -5.14 -7.63
C ALA A 121 17.18 -4.65 -6.81
N ARG A 122 18.41 -4.70 -7.36
CA ARG A 122 19.60 -4.18 -6.68
C ARG A 122 19.59 -2.67 -6.57
N VAL A 123 19.18 -1.97 -7.63
CA VAL A 123 18.99 -0.50 -7.60
C VAL A 123 18.00 -0.09 -6.52
N PHE A 124 16.90 -0.84 -6.39
CA PHE A 124 15.89 -0.59 -5.38
C PHE A 124 16.45 -0.74 -3.96
N ILE A 125 17.20 -1.78 -3.70
CA ILE A 125 17.81 -1.98 -2.38
C ILE A 125 18.85 -0.89 -2.08
N GLU A 126 19.66 -0.46 -3.06
CA GLU A 126 20.56 0.69 -2.89
C GLU A 126 19.79 1.97 -2.55
N PHE A 127 18.67 2.23 -3.26
CA PHE A 127 17.79 3.34 -2.93
C PHE A 127 17.32 3.30 -1.47
N MET A 128 16.85 2.13 -1.03
CA MET A 128 16.35 1.95 0.34
C MET A 128 17.44 2.09 1.40
N GLU A 129 18.66 1.56 1.14
CA GLU A 129 19.81 1.73 2.04
C GLU A 129 20.15 3.22 2.22
N LYS A 130 20.19 3.97 1.11
CA LYS A 130 20.48 5.41 1.17
C LYS A 130 19.37 6.19 1.86
N LEU A 131 18.12 5.81 1.65
CA LEU A 131 16.96 6.42 2.32
C LEU A 131 16.85 6.03 3.80
N GLY A 132 17.40 4.88 4.19
CA GLY A 132 17.24 4.35 5.57
C GLY A 132 15.84 3.77 5.83
N ALA A 133 15.11 3.33 4.80
CA ALA A 133 13.81 2.71 4.94
C ALA A 133 13.93 1.22 5.28
N PRO A 134 13.23 0.70 6.33
CA PRO A 134 13.42 -0.67 6.79
C PRO A 134 12.62 -1.73 6.03
N PHE A 135 11.52 -1.34 5.38
CA PHE A 135 10.59 -2.27 4.74
C PHE A 135 10.26 -1.89 3.31
N TYR A 136 9.85 -2.89 2.51
CA TYR A 136 9.37 -2.70 1.16
C TYR A 136 8.14 -3.56 0.86
N CYS A 137 7.41 -3.17 -0.20
CA CYS A 137 6.24 -3.86 -0.70
C CYS A 137 6.33 -4.03 -2.22
N PHE A 138 5.76 -5.10 -2.77
CA PHE A 138 5.74 -5.33 -4.21
C PHE A 138 4.60 -6.23 -4.68
N HIS A 139 4.26 -6.13 -5.97
CA HIS A 139 3.49 -7.14 -6.69
C HIS A 139 4.44 -8.01 -7.54
N ASP A 140 4.10 -9.26 -7.77
CA ASP A 140 4.93 -10.19 -8.53
C ASP A 140 5.33 -9.66 -9.91
N ARG A 141 4.41 -8.96 -10.60
CA ARG A 141 4.64 -8.43 -11.96
C ARG A 141 5.41 -7.11 -11.99
N ASP A 142 5.58 -6.47 -10.85
CA ASP A 142 6.44 -5.28 -10.75
C ASP A 142 7.90 -5.67 -10.73
N ILE A 143 8.23 -6.75 -10.01
CA ILE A 143 9.62 -7.17 -9.80
C ILE A 143 10.12 -8.13 -10.88
N ALA A 144 9.23 -8.91 -11.52
CA ALA A 144 9.60 -9.89 -12.53
C ALA A 144 8.67 -9.82 -13.75
N PRO A 145 9.21 -9.99 -14.98
CA PRO A 145 8.41 -10.02 -16.19
C PRO A 145 7.50 -11.25 -16.22
N GLU A 146 6.30 -11.09 -16.77
CA GLU A 146 5.42 -12.22 -17.06
C GLU A 146 5.98 -13.05 -18.22
N GLY A 147 6.05 -14.36 -18.06
CA GLY A 147 6.46 -15.30 -19.11
C GLY A 147 5.33 -15.66 -20.06
N ALA A 148 5.64 -16.36 -21.13
CA ALA A 148 4.67 -16.89 -22.08
C ALA A 148 3.78 -17.99 -21.45
N THR A 149 4.24 -18.61 -20.38
CA THR A 149 3.52 -19.61 -19.60
C THR A 149 3.51 -19.27 -18.11
N LEU A 150 2.59 -19.87 -17.36
CA LEU A 150 2.57 -19.72 -15.89
C LEU A 150 3.88 -20.22 -15.26
N GLN A 151 4.44 -21.32 -15.77
CA GLN A 151 5.72 -21.86 -15.27
C GLN A 151 6.87 -20.88 -15.52
N GLU A 152 6.99 -20.33 -16.71
CA GLU A 152 8.01 -19.33 -17.04
C GLU A 152 7.88 -18.08 -16.16
N SER A 153 6.64 -17.64 -15.89
CA SER A 153 6.40 -16.53 -14.97
C SER A 153 6.87 -16.86 -13.54
N HIS A 154 6.69 -18.08 -13.07
CA HIS A 154 7.20 -18.54 -11.77
C HIS A 154 8.73 -18.58 -11.76
N ASP A 155 9.36 -19.10 -12.81
CA ASP A 155 10.82 -19.19 -12.95
C ASP A 155 11.46 -17.79 -12.98
N ASN A 156 10.86 -16.85 -13.72
CA ASN A 156 11.28 -15.45 -13.76
C ASN A 156 11.22 -14.80 -12.37
N LEU A 157 10.11 -15.02 -11.65
CA LEU A 157 9.92 -14.51 -10.29
C LEU A 157 10.96 -15.10 -9.33
N ASP A 158 11.20 -16.41 -9.36
CA ASP A 158 12.18 -17.07 -8.50
C ASP A 158 13.60 -16.54 -8.72
N ALA A 159 13.95 -16.23 -9.97
CA ALA A 159 15.25 -15.65 -10.30
C ALA A 159 15.46 -14.26 -9.66
N VAL A 160 14.41 -13.42 -9.58
CA VAL A 160 14.47 -12.10 -8.93
C VAL A 160 14.40 -12.22 -7.41
N VAL A 161 13.55 -13.11 -6.90
CA VAL A 161 13.42 -13.40 -5.44
C VAL A 161 14.77 -13.85 -4.87
N SER A 162 15.54 -14.63 -5.61
CA SER A 162 16.89 -15.03 -5.19
C SER A 162 17.80 -13.82 -4.94
N VAL A 163 17.73 -12.79 -5.80
CA VAL A 163 18.48 -11.53 -5.62
C VAL A 163 17.99 -10.78 -4.39
N LEU A 164 16.66 -10.62 -4.24
CA LEU A 164 16.11 -9.93 -3.07
C LEU A 164 16.51 -10.60 -1.76
N LYS A 165 16.54 -11.93 -1.72
CA LYS A 165 16.95 -12.71 -0.56
C LYS A 165 18.43 -12.49 -0.19
N GLU A 166 19.31 -12.43 -1.20
CA GLU A 166 20.73 -12.08 -1.00
C GLU A 166 20.88 -10.67 -0.43
N GLU A 167 20.16 -9.72 -1.02
CA GLU A 167 20.20 -8.32 -0.61
C GLU A 167 19.59 -8.09 0.77
N GLN A 168 18.49 -8.75 1.12
CA GLN A 168 17.94 -8.72 2.49
C GLN A 168 18.98 -9.21 3.52
N LYS A 169 19.68 -10.31 3.20
CA LYS A 169 20.71 -10.84 4.09
C LYS A 169 21.89 -9.86 4.25
N ARG A 170 22.23 -9.11 3.20
CA ARG A 170 23.32 -8.13 3.21
C ARG A 170 22.97 -6.87 4.00
N THR A 171 21.72 -6.36 3.83
CA THR A 171 21.31 -5.04 4.29
C THR A 171 20.49 -5.06 5.58
N GLY A 172 19.78 -6.16 5.85
CA GLY A 172 18.79 -6.23 6.92
C GLY A 172 17.42 -5.60 6.56
N ILE A 173 17.26 -5.06 5.36
CA ILE A 173 15.96 -4.57 4.85
C ILE A 173 14.99 -5.74 4.74
N GLN A 174 13.72 -5.55 5.09
CA GLN A 174 12.73 -6.61 5.23
C GLN A 174 11.54 -6.41 4.29
N LEU A 175 10.85 -7.50 3.96
CA LEU A 175 9.59 -7.45 3.24
C LEU A 175 8.44 -7.14 4.22
N LEU A 176 7.70 -6.06 4.00
CA LEU A 176 6.46 -5.79 4.74
C LEU A 176 5.34 -6.68 4.21
N TRP A 177 5.12 -6.65 2.89
CA TRP A 177 4.22 -7.55 2.19
C TRP A 177 4.58 -7.70 0.71
N GLY A 178 4.28 -8.88 0.19
CA GLY A 178 4.31 -9.17 -1.24
C GLY A 178 2.96 -9.72 -1.67
N THR A 179 2.49 -9.37 -2.88
CA THR A 179 1.19 -9.82 -3.38
C THR A 179 1.21 -10.12 -4.87
N ALA A 180 0.14 -10.73 -5.36
CA ALA A 180 -0.09 -10.98 -6.77
C ALA A 180 -0.75 -9.79 -7.45
N ASN A 181 -0.25 -9.37 -8.60
CA ASN A 181 -0.94 -8.43 -9.48
C ASN A 181 -2.08 -9.14 -10.23
N LEU A 182 -3.28 -8.99 -9.74
CA LEU A 182 -4.50 -9.61 -10.28
C LEU A 182 -5.38 -8.61 -11.05
N PHE A 183 -4.79 -7.55 -11.60
CA PHE A 183 -5.55 -6.45 -12.19
C PHE A 183 -4.98 -5.91 -13.51
N SER A 184 -3.65 -5.93 -13.72
CA SER A 184 -3.02 -5.28 -14.88
C SER A 184 -3.18 -6.08 -16.17
N ASN A 185 -3.08 -7.41 -16.13
CA ASN A 185 -3.19 -8.22 -17.33
C ASN A 185 -4.65 -8.24 -17.85
N PRO A 186 -4.88 -8.13 -19.18
CA PRO A 186 -6.23 -8.16 -19.76
C PRO A 186 -7.09 -9.35 -19.35
N ARG A 187 -6.51 -10.50 -18.94
CA ARG A 187 -7.29 -11.64 -18.43
C ARG A 187 -8.14 -11.28 -17.22
N PHE A 188 -7.72 -10.30 -16.43
CA PHE A 188 -8.41 -9.84 -15.21
C PHE A 188 -9.41 -8.70 -15.46
N MET A 189 -9.76 -8.40 -16.70
CA MET A 189 -10.67 -7.27 -17.03
C MET A 189 -12.04 -7.35 -16.34
N HIS A 190 -12.47 -8.53 -15.92
CA HIS A 190 -13.72 -8.80 -15.19
C HIS A 190 -13.46 -9.35 -13.78
N GLY A 191 -12.39 -8.94 -13.12
CA GLY A 191 -11.95 -9.47 -11.85
C GLY A 191 -11.08 -10.72 -11.97
N ALA A 192 -10.56 -11.15 -10.87
CA ALA A 192 -9.77 -12.36 -10.70
C ALA A 192 -10.57 -13.39 -9.89
N ALA A 193 -10.76 -13.15 -8.59
CA ALA A 193 -11.57 -13.99 -7.71
C ALA A 193 -13.08 -13.91 -8.04
N THR A 194 -13.54 -12.76 -8.52
CA THR A 194 -14.93 -12.54 -8.94
C THR A 194 -15.15 -12.78 -10.43
N SER A 195 -14.14 -13.24 -11.17
CA SER A 195 -14.23 -13.42 -12.62
C SER A 195 -15.40 -14.32 -13.02
N CYS A 196 -16.10 -13.93 -14.07
CA CYS A 196 -17.12 -14.75 -14.74
C CYS A 196 -16.53 -15.98 -15.46
N ASN A 197 -15.19 -16.11 -15.55
CA ASN A 197 -14.49 -17.22 -16.17
C ASN A 197 -13.70 -18.02 -15.14
N ALA A 198 -14.05 -19.29 -14.97
CA ALA A 198 -13.41 -20.19 -14.01
C ALA A 198 -11.91 -20.41 -14.26
N ASP A 199 -11.44 -20.35 -15.52
CA ASP A 199 -10.02 -20.49 -15.84
C ASP A 199 -9.24 -19.26 -15.35
N VAL A 200 -9.83 -18.07 -15.37
CA VAL A 200 -9.23 -16.84 -14.81
C VAL A 200 -9.12 -16.95 -13.30
N PHE A 201 -10.16 -17.42 -12.62
CA PHE A 201 -10.13 -17.71 -11.18
C PHE A 201 -9.01 -18.70 -10.84
N ALA A 202 -8.90 -19.80 -11.59
CA ALA A 202 -7.86 -20.81 -11.37
C ALA A 202 -6.45 -20.26 -11.60
N TYR A 203 -6.26 -19.40 -12.63
CA TYR A 203 -4.99 -18.72 -12.88
C TYR A 203 -4.63 -17.79 -11.72
N ALA A 204 -5.57 -16.96 -11.30
CA ALA A 204 -5.41 -16.05 -10.16
C ALA A 204 -5.03 -16.81 -8.87
N ALA A 205 -5.73 -17.90 -8.57
CA ALA A 205 -5.43 -18.75 -7.42
C ALA A 205 -4.01 -19.34 -7.48
N SER A 206 -3.54 -19.72 -8.68
CA SER A 206 -2.17 -20.20 -8.89
C SER A 206 -1.14 -19.10 -8.66
N GLN A 207 -1.43 -17.87 -9.05
CA GLN A 207 -0.56 -16.71 -8.86
C GLN A 207 -0.49 -16.32 -7.38
N VAL A 208 -1.63 -16.28 -6.68
CA VAL A 208 -1.68 -16.05 -5.21
C VAL A 208 -0.94 -17.14 -4.45
N LYS A 209 -1.13 -18.41 -4.83
CA LYS A 209 -0.38 -19.53 -4.25
C LYS A 209 1.12 -19.28 -4.30
N LYS A 210 1.64 -18.92 -5.49
CA LYS A 210 3.07 -18.64 -5.68
C LYS A 210 3.53 -17.46 -4.83
N MET A 211 2.73 -16.40 -4.78
CA MET A 211 3.09 -15.22 -4.00
C MET A 211 3.04 -15.43 -2.49
N LEU A 212 2.17 -16.30 -1.98
CA LEU A 212 2.21 -16.72 -0.57
C LEU A 212 3.51 -17.47 -0.23
N GLU A 213 3.99 -18.31 -1.14
CA GLU A 213 5.29 -19.01 -1.00
C GLU A 213 6.44 -18.01 -0.98
N VAL A 214 6.48 -17.07 -1.93
CA VAL A 214 7.50 -16.02 -2.04
C VAL A 214 7.49 -15.09 -0.83
N THR A 215 6.30 -14.63 -0.42
CA THR A 215 6.17 -13.74 0.75
C THR A 215 6.69 -14.43 2.02
N LYS A 216 6.35 -15.71 2.21
CA LYS A 216 6.92 -16.51 3.30
C LYS A 216 8.44 -16.66 3.18
N GLU A 217 8.95 -16.96 1.98
CA GLU A 217 10.39 -17.15 1.74
C GLU A 217 11.21 -15.90 2.05
N LEU A 218 10.69 -14.72 1.71
CA LEU A 218 11.30 -13.42 2.00
C LEU A 218 11.00 -12.90 3.41
N GLY A 219 10.29 -13.67 4.25
CA GLY A 219 9.98 -13.29 5.63
C GLY A 219 8.95 -12.16 5.74
N GLY A 220 8.08 -12.01 4.75
CA GLY A 220 7.03 -11.00 4.76
C GLY A 220 6.04 -11.20 5.89
N GLU A 221 5.69 -10.12 6.56
CA GLU A 221 4.81 -10.13 7.74
C GLU A 221 3.33 -10.02 7.39
N ASN A 222 3.02 -9.61 6.15
CA ASN A 222 1.65 -9.40 5.69
C ASN A 222 1.50 -9.88 4.25
N TYR A 223 0.23 -10.04 3.81
CA TYR A 223 -0.17 -10.27 2.43
C TYR A 223 -1.40 -9.42 2.11
N VAL A 224 -1.31 -8.52 1.13
CA VAL A 224 -2.39 -7.59 0.77
C VAL A 224 -3.23 -8.18 -0.37
N PHE A 225 -4.55 -8.05 -0.26
CA PHE A 225 -5.51 -8.24 -1.33
C PHE A 225 -6.11 -6.88 -1.70
N TRP A 226 -5.69 -6.33 -2.84
CA TRP A 226 -6.30 -5.17 -3.46
C TRP A 226 -7.25 -5.59 -4.57
N GLY A 227 -8.51 -5.22 -4.42
CA GLY A 227 -9.61 -5.67 -5.27
C GLY A 227 -9.92 -4.77 -6.46
N GLY A 228 -8.93 -4.13 -7.09
CA GLY A 228 -9.13 -3.11 -8.12
C GLY A 228 -10.00 -3.53 -9.32
N ARG A 229 -10.08 -4.82 -9.62
CA ARG A 229 -10.97 -5.40 -10.65
C ARG A 229 -12.11 -6.22 -10.05
N GLU A 230 -12.16 -6.42 -8.75
CA GLU A 230 -13.20 -7.19 -8.05
C GLU A 230 -14.45 -6.31 -7.87
N GLY A 231 -15.37 -6.43 -8.83
CA GLY A 231 -16.56 -5.59 -8.92
C GLY A 231 -17.13 -5.59 -10.34
N TYR A 232 -17.97 -4.62 -10.67
CA TYR A 232 -18.65 -4.60 -11.97
C TYR A 232 -18.78 -3.20 -12.58
N GLN A 233 -18.87 -3.17 -13.93
CA GLN A 233 -19.13 -1.96 -14.71
C GLN A 233 -20.61 -1.82 -15.05
N CYS A 234 -21.29 -2.93 -15.31
CA CYS A 234 -22.68 -2.98 -15.75
C CYS A 234 -23.44 -4.04 -14.95
N TRP A 235 -24.44 -3.60 -14.22
CA TRP A 235 -25.30 -4.49 -13.43
C TRP A 235 -26.07 -5.51 -14.28
N LEU A 236 -26.37 -5.19 -15.54
CA LEU A 236 -27.20 -6.03 -16.41
C LEU A 236 -26.58 -7.40 -16.76
N ASN A 237 -25.26 -7.52 -16.66
CA ASN A 237 -24.51 -8.75 -16.96
C ASN A 237 -23.77 -9.33 -15.75
N THR A 238 -24.11 -8.90 -14.53
CA THR A 238 -23.42 -9.26 -13.29
C THR A 238 -24.32 -10.14 -12.42
N ASP A 239 -23.81 -11.29 -12.00
CA ASP A 239 -24.37 -12.13 -10.93
C ASP A 239 -23.61 -11.83 -9.63
N MET A 240 -23.99 -10.71 -9.01
CA MET A 240 -23.27 -10.14 -7.86
C MET A 240 -23.14 -11.14 -6.69
N GLN A 241 -24.18 -11.91 -6.40
CA GLN A 241 -24.13 -12.87 -5.30
C GLN A 241 -23.09 -13.98 -5.59
N ARG A 242 -23.09 -14.50 -6.82
CA ARG A 242 -22.12 -15.50 -7.24
C ARG A 242 -20.69 -14.98 -7.18
N GLU A 243 -20.45 -13.74 -7.61
CA GLU A 243 -19.13 -13.10 -7.55
C GLU A 243 -18.63 -12.97 -6.11
N LEU A 244 -19.47 -12.51 -5.18
CA LEU A 244 -19.15 -12.43 -3.76
C LEU A 244 -18.91 -13.82 -3.12
N ASP A 245 -19.71 -14.82 -3.49
CA ASP A 245 -19.51 -16.21 -3.04
C ASP A 245 -18.16 -16.77 -3.56
N HIS A 246 -17.76 -16.41 -4.79
CA HIS A 246 -16.47 -16.81 -5.33
C HIS A 246 -15.32 -16.11 -4.63
N LEU A 247 -15.44 -14.81 -4.35
CA LEU A 247 -14.44 -14.07 -3.57
C LEU A 247 -14.24 -14.69 -2.18
N ALA A 248 -15.34 -15.04 -1.50
CA ALA A 248 -15.26 -15.72 -0.19
C ALA A 248 -14.54 -17.08 -0.28
N LYS A 249 -14.87 -17.89 -1.29
CA LYS A 249 -14.18 -19.18 -1.54
C LYS A 249 -12.69 -18.97 -1.82
N PHE A 250 -12.35 -17.95 -2.62
CA PHE A 250 -10.97 -17.61 -2.93
C PHE A 250 -10.18 -17.27 -1.66
N MET A 251 -10.75 -16.46 -0.78
CA MET A 251 -10.13 -16.08 0.48
C MET A 251 -9.92 -17.28 1.40
N HIS A 252 -10.93 -18.14 1.55
CA HIS A 252 -10.78 -19.39 2.34
C HIS A 252 -9.69 -20.29 1.76
N MET A 253 -9.61 -20.45 0.43
CA MET A 253 -8.53 -21.20 -0.22
C MET A 253 -7.15 -20.61 0.06
N ALA A 254 -7.01 -19.27 0.06
CA ALA A 254 -5.77 -18.60 0.39
C ALA A 254 -5.36 -18.82 1.86
N VAL A 255 -6.32 -18.68 2.80
CA VAL A 255 -6.13 -18.95 4.24
C VAL A 255 -5.70 -20.41 4.47
N ASP A 256 -6.39 -21.37 3.86
CA ASP A 256 -6.06 -22.79 4.02
C ASP A 256 -4.68 -23.13 3.46
N TYR A 257 -4.33 -22.52 2.32
CA TYR A 257 -3.01 -22.71 1.75
C TYR A 257 -1.90 -22.06 2.60
N ALA A 258 -2.13 -20.87 3.12
CA ALA A 258 -1.21 -20.19 4.04
C ALA A 258 -0.94 -21.06 5.29
N LYS A 259 -1.98 -21.61 5.91
CA LYS A 259 -1.85 -22.56 7.02
C LYS A 259 -1.03 -23.80 6.64
N LYS A 260 -1.32 -24.38 5.47
CA LYS A 260 -0.62 -25.55 4.95
C LYS A 260 0.88 -25.32 4.79
N ILE A 261 1.29 -24.17 4.29
CA ILE A 261 2.72 -23.83 4.12
C ILE A 261 3.36 -23.25 5.38
N GLY A 262 2.58 -22.96 6.43
CA GLY A 262 3.05 -22.34 7.67
C GLY A 262 3.41 -20.84 7.48
N PHE A 263 2.65 -20.12 6.69
CA PHE A 263 2.69 -18.66 6.65
C PHE A 263 1.91 -18.12 7.85
N THR A 264 2.53 -17.27 8.64
CA THR A 264 1.98 -16.74 9.90
C THR A 264 1.69 -15.24 9.83
N GLY A 265 1.94 -14.61 8.68
CA GLY A 265 1.62 -13.19 8.46
C GLY A 265 0.11 -12.97 8.38
N GLN A 266 -0.31 -11.72 8.60
CA GLN A 266 -1.72 -11.36 8.48
C GLN A 266 -2.13 -11.14 7.02
N PHE A 267 -3.37 -11.46 6.69
CA PHE A 267 -3.99 -11.02 5.45
C PHE A 267 -4.59 -9.63 5.63
N LEU A 268 -4.50 -8.83 4.58
CA LEU A 268 -5.01 -7.47 4.56
C LEU A 268 -5.94 -7.29 3.35
N PHE A 269 -7.16 -6.80 3.55
CA PHE A 269 -7.94 -6.18 2.50
C PHE A 269 -7.65 -4.70 2.43
N GLU A 270 -7.52 -4.20 1.21
CA GLU A 270 -7.30 -2.78 0.92
C GLU A 270 -8.56 -2.21 0.27
N PRO A 271 -9.38 -1.46 1.03
CA PRO A 271 -10.63 -0.90 0.50
C PRO A 271 -10.38 0.14 -0.58
N LYS A 272 -11.21 0.08 -1.65
CA LYS A 272 -11.29 1.11 -2.69
C LYS A 272 -12.70 1.15 -3.28
N PRO A 273 -13.37 2.32 -3.39
CA PRO A 273 -14.77 2.37 -3.82
C PRO A 273 -14.95 2.17 -5.32
N LYS A 274 -13.98 2.59 -6.10
CA LYS A 274 -14.02 2.67 -7.57
C LYS A 274 -12.62 2.89 -8.12
N GLU A 275 -12.50 2.76 -9.47
CA GLU A 275 -11.25 2.97 -10.19
C GLU A 275 -10.21 1.84 -9.94
N PRO A 276 -10.02 0.99 -10.97
CA PRO A 276 -10.52 1.09 -12.33
C PRO A 276 -11.95 0.56 -12.52
N THR A 277 -12.49 -0.22 -11.60
CA THR A 277 -13.86 -0.75 -11.70
C THR A 277 -14.87 0.26 -11.15
N LYS A 278 -16.03 0.36 -11.80
CA LYS A 278 -17.03 1.38 -11.44
C LYS A 278 -17.62 1.16 -10.04
N HIS A 279 -17.89 -0.09 -9.69
CA HIS A 279 -18.43 -0.52 -8.41
C HIS A 279 -17.55 -1.65 -7.88
N GLN A 280 -16.60 -1.32 -7.00
CA GLN A 280 -15.78 -2.31 -6.30
C GLN A 280 -16.54 -2.84 -5.08
N TYR A 281 -16.35 -4.14 -4.77
CA TYR A 281 -17.03 -4.78 -3.63
C TYR A 281 -16.45 -4.38 -2.29
N ASP A 282 -15.19 -4.01 -2.26
CA ASP A 282 -14.41 -3.56 -1.11
C ASP A 282 -14.45 -2.04 -0.91
N PHE A 283 -15.63 -1.43 -1.04
CA PHE A 283 -15.87 0.01 -1.18
C PHE A 283 -15.18 0.87 -0.10
N ASP A 284 -15.26 0.47 1.17
CA ASP A 284 -14.71 1.15 2.34
C ASP A 284 -14.47 0.14 3.48
N ALA A 285 -13.98 0.60 4.62
CA ALA A 285 -13.77 -0.23 5.79
C ALA A 285 -15.08 -0.93 6.24
N ALA A 286 -16.23 -0.27 6.17
CA ALA A 286 -17.49 -0.85 6.58
C ALA A 286 -17.95 -1.97 5.66
N ALA A 287 -17.81 -1.79 4.33
CA ALA A 287 -18.12 -2.82 3.34
C ALA A 287 -17.19 -4.05 3.50
N CYS A 288 -15.89 -3.82 3.68
CA CYS A 288 -14.94 -4.88 3.92
C CYS A 288 -15.24 -5.66 5.21
N LEU A 289 -15.54 -4.97 6.31
CA LEU A 289 -15.88 -5.63 7.58
C LEU A 289 -17.19 -6.43 7.49
N ASN A 290 -18.18 -5.94 6.74
CA ASN A 290 -19.39 -6.70 6.46
C ASN A 290 -19.06 -8.01 5.72
N PHE A 291 -18.24 -7.95 4.66
CA PHE A 291 -17.83 -9.12 3.90
C PHE A 291 -17.02 -10.10 4.76
N ILE A 292 -16.04 -9.62 5.52
CA ILE A 292 -15.20 -10.43 6.42
C ILE A 292 -16.08 -11.20 7.40
N ARG A 293 -17.00 -10.52 8.08
CA ARG A 293 -17.88 -11.12 9.09
C ARG A 293 -18.91 -12.06 8.49
N ALA A 294 -19.53 -11.69 7.38
CA ALA A 294 -20.51 -12.55 6.70
C ALA A 294 -19.91 -13.89 6.24
N ASN A 295 -18.59 -13.94 6.06
CA ASN A 295 -17.89 -15.11 5.53
C ASN A 295 -16.96 -15.80 6.55
N GLY A 296 -16.96 -15.41 7.83
CA GLY A 296 -16.16 -16.07 8.88
C GLY A 296 -14.65 -15.92 8.67
N LEU A 297 -14.21 -14.71 8.26
CA LEU A 297 -12.81 -14.39 7.99
C LEU A 297 -12.16 -13.52 9.08
N GLU A 298 -12.86 -13.25 10.17
CA GLU A 298 -12.46 -12.30 11.22
C GLU A 298 -11.12 -12.64 11.88
N ASP A 299 -10.82 -13.90 12.01
CA ASP A 299 -9.59 -14.39 12.64
C ASP A 299 -8.36 -14.27 11.71
N TYR A 300 -8.57 -13.97 10.43
CA TYR A 300 -7.52 -14.07 9.40
C TYR A 300 -7.21 -12.75 8.69
N VAL A 301 -8.22 -11.89 8.54
CA VAL A 301 -8.13 -10.72 7.67
C VAL A 301 -8.25 -9.44 8.49
N LYS A 302 -7.35 -8.50 8.23
CA LYS A 302 -7.39 -7.10 8.70
C LYS A 302 -7.53 -6.19 7.50
N LEU A 303 -7.44 -4.88 7.73
CA LEU A 303 -7.53 -3.87 6.68
C LEU A 303 -6.19 -3.14 6.51
N ASN A 304 -5.87 -2.84 5.25
CA ASN A 304 -4.83 -1.90 4.83
C ASN A 304 -5.54 -0.63 4.36
N ILE A 305 -5.55 0.40 5.18
CA ILE A 305 -6.31 1.63 4.88
C ILE A 305 -5.45 2.60 4.09
N GLU A 306 -5.96 3.05 2.94
CA GLU A 306 -5.27 4.03 2.11
C GLU A 306 -5.97 5.39 2.13
N THR A 307 -5.19 6.45 2.22
CA THR A 307 -5.69 7.83 2.33
C THR A 307 -6.48 8.25 1.10
N ASN A 308 -5.94 8.03 -0.11
CA ASN A 308 -6.63 8.44 -1.34
C ASN A 308 -7.90 7.64 -1.56
N HIS A 309 -7.90 6.35 -1.24
CA HIS A 309 -9.09 5.49 -1.34
C HIS A 309 -10.20 5.94 -0.37
N ALA A 310 -9.86 6.31 0.86
CA ALA A 310 -10.81 6.91 1.79
C ALA A 310 -11.44 8.18 1.21
N THR A 311 -10.63 9.06 0.62
CA THR A 311 -11.09 10.29 -0.06
C THR A 311 -12.05 9.97 -1.21
N LEU A 312 -11.74 8.97 -2.05
CA LEU A 312 -12.60 8.53 -3.15
C LEU A 312 -13.93 7.92 -2.68
N ALA A 313 -13.94 7.33 -1.47
CA ALA A 313 -15.16 6.83 -0.82
C ALA A 313 -16.01 7.94 -0.18
N GLY A 314 -15.49 9.17 -0.12
CA GLY A 314 -16.14 10.31 0.53
C GLY A 314 -15.91 10.35 2.05
N HIS A 315 -14.87 9.69 2.53
CA HIS A 315 -14.44 9.63 3.91
C HIS A 315 -13.15 10.42 4.13
N THR A 316 -12.83 10.72 5.39
CA THR A 316 -11.50 11.16 5.78
C THR A 316 -10.66 9.95 6.20
N MET A 317 -9.33 10.08 6.16
CA MET A 317 -8.43 9.00 6.58
C MET A 317 -8.66 8.60 8.04
N GLU A 318 -8.79 9.57 8.95
CA GLU A 318 -9.03 9.31 10.36
C GLU A 318 -10.38 8.61 10.63
N HIS A 319 -11.40 8.80 9.77
CA HIS A 319 -12.66 8.06 9.86
C HIS A 319 -12.44 6.57 9.62
N GLU A 320 -11.81 6.23 8.49
CA GLU A 320 -11.53 4.84 8.13
C GLU A 320 -10.62 4.15 9.16
N LEU A 321 -9.58 4.85 9.62
CA LEU A 321 -8.66 4.34 10.64
C LEU A 321 -9.35 4.08 11.98
N ASP A 322 -10.17 5.03 12.45
CA ASP A 322 -10.86 4.91 13.74
C ASP A 322 -11.98 3.85 13.66
N TYR A 323 -12.67 3.75 12.51
CA TYR A 323 -13.68 2.73 12.28
C TYR A 323 -13.06 1.33 12.27
N ALA A 324 -11.99 1.12 11.51
CA ALA A 324 -11.28 -0.16 11.45
C ALA A 324 -10.64 -0.51 12.81
N GLY A 325 -9.98 0.44 13.43
CA GLY A 325 -9.30 0.27 14.72
C GLY A 325 -10.27 -0.02 15.88
N GLY A 326 -11.39 0.71 15.95
CA GLY A 326 -12.43 0.49 16.96
C GLY A 326 -13.11 -0.87 16.87
N GLN A 327 -13.07 -1.50 15.69
CA GLN A 327 -13.57 -2.86 15.47
C GLN A 327 -12.46 -3.93 15.61
N GLY A 328 -11.19 -3.53 15.84
CA GLY A 328 -10.04 -4.43 15.95
C GLY A 328 -9.48 -4.94 14.62
N PHE A 329 -9.77 -4.23 13.51
CA PHE A 329 -9.38 -4.66 12.16
C PHE A 329 -8.34 -3.77 11.48
N LEU A 330 -7.81 -2.74 12.12
CA LEU A 330 -6.70 -1.96 11.57
C LEU A 330 -5.44 -2.83 11.54
N GLY A 331 -4.88 -3.05 10.37
CA GLY A 331 -3.71 -3.91 10.16
C GLY A 331 -2.50 -3.18 9.60
N SER A 332 -2.68 -2.29 8.63
CA SER A 332 -1.62 -1.53 7.96
C SER A 332 -2.22 -0.28 7.32
N ILE A 333 -1.37 0.60 6.79
CA ILE A 333 -1.83 1.74 5.99
C ILE A 333 -0.98 1.91 4.73
N ASP A 334 -1.63 2.37 3.65
CA ASP A 334 -0.98 2.94 2.48
C ASP A 334 -1.07 4.46 2.54
N ALA A 335 0.11 5.07 2.72
CA ALA A 335 0.26 6.47 2.99
C ALA A 335 0.45 7.26 1.69
N ASN A 336 -0.56 8.01 1.35
CA ASN A 336 -0.53 8.98 0.25
C ASN A 336 -1.48 10.14 0.54
N THR A 337 -1.82 10.92 -0.49
CA THR A 337 -2.83 11.97 -0.42
C THR A 337 -3.53 12.05 -1.78
N GLY A 338 -4.87 12.06 -1.76
CA GLY A 338 -5.69 12.34 -2.92
C GLY A 338 -5.84 13.84 -3.16
N ASP A 339 -5.88 14.26 -4.43
CA ASP A 339 -6.24 15.62 -4.79
C ASP A 339 -7.78 15.73 -4.92
N LEU A 340 -8.40 16.44 -3.98
CA LEU A 340 -9.86 16.62 -3.93
C LEU A 340 -10.44 17.31 -5.18
N LEU A 341 -9.64 18.13 -5.86
CA LEU A 341 -10.07 18.85 -7.07
C LEU A 341 -10.06 17.94 -8.30
N LEU A 342 -9.12 16.99 -8.36
CA LEU A 342 -9.01 16.06 -9.50
C LEU A 342 -10.00 14.90 -9.40
N GLY A 343 -10.25 14.38 -8.20
CA GLY A 343 -11.27 13.37 -7.96
C GLY A 343 -10.96 11.95 -8.49
N TRP A 344 -9.69 11.65 -8.76
CA TRP A 344 -9.20 10.31 -9.05
C TRP A 344 -8.04 9.92 -8.12
N ASP A 345 -7.54 8.72 -8.28
CA ASP A 345 -6.42 8.18 -7.51
C ASP A 345 -5.09 8.81 -7.95
N THR A 346 -4.69 9.83 -7.21
CA THR A 346 -3.49 10.63 -7.55
C THR A 346 -2.22 10.12 -6.89
N ASP A 347 -2.31 9.32 -5.81
CA ASP A 347 -1.21 8.72 -5.05
C ASP A 347 -0.08 9.73 -4.76
N GLN A 348 -0.42 10.93 -4.31
CA GLN A 348 0.59 11.94 -4.01
C GLN A 348 1.28 11.61 -2.69
N PHE A 349 2.58 11.91 -2.57
CA PHE A 349 3.26 11.80 -1.28
C PHE A 349 2.60 12.72 -0.24
N PRO A 350 2.38 12.23 0.98
CA PRO A 350 1.74 13.01 2.03
C PRO A 350 2.67 14.12 2.53
N THR A 351 2.14 15.34 2.58
CA THR A 351 2.84 16.54 3.07
C THR A 351 2.01 17.35 4.07
N ASP A 352 0.73 17.02 4.22
CA ASP A 352 -0.20 17.71 5.13
C ASP A 352 -0.02 17.22 6.57
N ILE A 353 0.52 18.10 7.41
CA ILE A 353 0.79 17.77 8.82
C ILE A 353 -0.50 17.59 9.63
N TYR A 354 -1.57 18.30 9.28
CA TYR A 354 -2.85 18.16 9.96
C TYR A 354 -3.45 16.76 9.69
N LEU A 355 -3.39 16.30 8.45
CA LEU A 355 -3.83 14.95 8.05
C LEU A 355 -3.00 13.87 8.75
N THR A 356 -1.66 13.97 8.69
CA THR A 356 -0.78 12.96 9.30
C THR A 356 -0.90 12.95 10.84
N THR A 357 -1.14 14.11 11.47
CA THR A 357 -1.40 14.19 12.93
C THR A 357 -2.68 13.45 13.30
N LYS A 358 -3.79 13.69 12.59
CA LYS A 358 -5.06 12.99 12.85
C LYS A 358 -4.96 11.49 12.58
N SER A 359 -4.26 11.10 11.50
CA SER A 359 -3.99 9.69 11.22
C SER A 359 -3.21 9.02 12.35
N MET A 360 -2.16 9.67 12.85
CA MET A 360 -1.37 9.11 13.95
C MET A 360 -2.11 9.11 15.28
N LEU A 361 -3.00 10.10 15.54
CA LEU A 361 -3.90 10.07 16.69
C LEU A 361 -4.81 8.82 16.67
N ALA A 362 -5.42 8.52 15.52
CA ALA A 362 -6.25 7.34 15.35
C ALA A 362 -5.44 6.04 15.51
N ILE A 363 -4.26 5.95 14.89
CA ILE A 363 -3.37 4.78 14.99
C ILE A 363 -2.93 4.55 16.45
N LEU A 364 -2.46 5.59 17.15
CA LEU A 364 -2.02 5.46 18.54
C LEU A 364 -3.17 5.12 19.49
N LYS A 365 -4.37 5.63 19.23
CA LYS A 365 -5.59 5.30 20.00
C LYS A 365 -5.87 3.79 20.00
N HIS A 366 -5.58 3.12 18.90
CA HIS A 366 -5.82 1.68 18.72
C HIS A 366 -4.56 0.80 18.91
N GLY A 367 -3.48 1.34 19.48
CA GLY A 367 -2.29 0.58 19.87
C GLY A 367 -1.24 0.40 18.79
N GLY A 368 -1.39 1.08 17.64
CA GLY A 368 -0.46 0.99 16.52
C GLY A 368 -0.93 0.09 15.39
N ILE A 369 -0.06 -0.19 14.42
CA ILE A 369 -0.37 -0.95 13.20
C ILE A 369 0.55 -2.17 12.97
N ALA A 370 1.51 -2.42 13.87
CA ALA A 370 2.38 -3.60 13.72
C ALA A 370 1.56 -4.90 13.80
N PRO A 371 1.85 -5.94 13.00
CA PRO A 371 3.01 -6.12 12.10
C PRO A 371 2.89 -5.44 10.72
N GLY A 372 1.83 -4.67 10.44
CA GLY A 372 1.79 -3.76 9.29
C GLY A 372 2.72 -2.55 9.45
N GLY A 373 2.59 -1.58 8.59
CA GLY A 373 3.42 -0.37 8.58
C GLY A 373 2.77 0.77 7.81
N VAL A 374 3.50 1.85 7.68
CA VAL A 374 3.20 2.99 6.80
C VAL A 374 3.90 2.75 5.47
N ASN A 375 3.21 2.10 4.54
CA ASN A 375 3.71 1.90 3.19
C ASN A 375 3.41 3.14 2.34
N PHE A 376 4.38 3.62 1.55
CA PHE A 376 4.14 4.72 0.62
C PHE A 376 3.63 4.18 -0.72
N ASP A 377 2.32 3.91 -0.81
CA ASP A 377 1.66 3.78 -2.10
C ASP A 377 1.50 5.18 -2.70
N ALA A 378 2.63 5.75 -3.09
CA ALA A 378 2.74 7.13 -3.53
C ALA A 378 3.75 7.28 -4.66
N LYS A 379 3.43 8.15 -5.63
CA LYS A 379 4.25 8.40 -6.80
C LYS A 379 4.65 9.87 -6.89
N VAL A 380 5.85 10.11 -7.42
CA VAL A 380 6.25 11.48 -7.80
C VAL A 380 5.35 11.99 -8.91
N ARG A 381 5.06 13.30 -8.90
CA ARG A 381 4.21 13.92 -9.92
C ARG A 381 4.89 13.88 -11.28
N ARG A 382 4.09 13.98 -12.33
CA ARG A 382 4.50 13.92 -13.74
C ARG A 382 5.66 14.86 -14.10
N GLU A 383 5.77 16.01 -13.44
CA GLU A 383 6.81 17.01 -13.67
C GLU A 383 8.10 16.75 -12.86
N SER A 384 8.06 15.85 -11.87
CA SER A 384 9.21 15.42 -11.07
C SER A 384 9.78 14.14 -11.66
N HIS A 385 10.71 14.24 -12.59
CA HIS A 385 11.12 13.10 -13.42
C HIS A 385 12.56 12.63 -13.19
N GLU A 386 13.34 13.34 -12.37
CA GLU A 386 14.72 12.95 -12.06
C GLU A 386 14.79 11.91 -10.91
N PRO A 387 15.80 11.02 -10.89
CA PRO A 387 15.96 10.05 -9.82
C PRO A 387 16.02 10.66 -8.41
N ILE A 388 16.59 11.87 -8.26
CA ILE A 388 16.67 12.58 -6.97
C ILE A 388 15.30 12.96 -6.43
N ASP A 389 14.30 13.17 -7.29
CA ASP A 389 12.93 13.49 -6.87
C ASP A 389 12.29 12.37 -6.05
N LEU A 390 12.70 11.11 -6.27
CA LEU A 390 12.27 9.99 -5.45
C LEU A 390 12.74 10.14 -4.00
N PHE A 391 13.97 10.60 -3.78
CA PHE A 391 14.48 10.85 -2.42
C PHE A 391 13.74 12.02 -1.77
N HIS A 392 13.58 13.15 -2.48
CA HIS A 392 12.85 14.30 -1.94
C HIS A 392 11.41 13.93 -1.55
N ALA A 393 10.73 13.13 -2.35
CA ALA A 393 9.36 12.72 -2.10
C ALA A 393 9.25 11.82 -0.86
N HIS A 394 10.11 10.79 -0.76
CA HIS A 394 10.10 9.89 0.39
C HIS A 394 10.55 10.59 1.69
N ILE A 395 11.58 11.43 1.64
CA ILE A 395 12.00 12.25 2.79
C ILE A 395 10.82 13.09 3.28
N GLY A 396 10.11 13.77 2.35
CA GLY A 396 8.96 14.59 2.69
C GLY A 396 7.82 13.79 3.34
N GLY A 397 7.48 12.62 2.79
CA GLY A 397 6.45 11.73 3.35
C GLY A 397 6.83 11.15 4.71
N MET A 398 8.07 10.67 4.85
CA MET A 398 8.59 10.14 6.12
C MET A 398 8.63 11.22 7.21
N ASP A 399 9.09 12.42 6.87
CA ASP A 399 9.11 13.55 7.80
C ASP A 399 7.69 14.02 8.19
N ALA A 400 6.73 13.99 7.25
CA ALA A 400 5.34 14.36 7.53
C ALA A 400 4.70 13.41 8.56
N PHE A 401 4.86 12.10 8.40
CA PHE A 401 4.36 11.11 9.36
C PHE A 401 5.14 11.14 10.69
N ALA A 402 6.45 11.33 10.65
CA ALA A 402 7.27 11.47 11.86
C ALA A 402 6.87 12.70 12.68
N ARG A 403 6.63 13.84 12.02
CA ARG A 403 6.12 15.05 12.67
C ARG A 403 4.70 14.83 13.21
N GLY A 404 3.82 14.21 12.42
CA GLY A 404 2.47 13.84 12.85
C GLY A 404 2.45 12.94 14.08
N LEU A 405 3.35 11.94 14.15
CA LEU A 405 3.52 11.07 15.31
C LEU A 405 3.92 11.86 16.57
N LYS A 406 4.91 12.76 16.47
CA LYS A 406 5.35 13.59 17.60
C LYS A 406 4.21 14.49 18.12
N ILE A 407 3.49 15.13 17.20
CA ILE A 407 2.35 16.00 17.53
C ILE A 407 1.22 15.18 18.17
N ALA A 408 0.87 14.03 17.59
CA ALA A 408 -0.15 13.15 18.12
C ALA A 408 0.17 12.67 19.55
N ALA A 409 1.42 12.27 19.80
CA ALA A 409 1.88 11.87 21.13
C ALA A 409 1.82 13.04 22.13
N ALA A 410 2.19 14.25 21.72
CA ALA A 410 2.11 15.44 22.56
C ALA A 410 0.65 15.79 22.93
N ILE A 411 -0.28 15.73 21.96
CA ILE A 411 -1.72 15.94 22.18
C ILE A 411 -2.28 14.89 23.15
N ARG A 412 -1.91 13.61 22.99
CA ARG A 412 -2.33 12.53 23.89
C ARG A 412 -1.78 12.72 25.30
N ALA A 413 -0.52 13.15 25.43
CA ALA A 413 0.09 13.46 26.72
C ALA A 413 -0.57 14.66 27.43
N ASP A 414 -1.08 15.63 26.67
CA ASP A 414 -1.88 16.75 27.20
C ASP A 414 -3.21 16.28 27.81
N GLY A 415 -3.86 15.28 27.20
CA GLY A 415 -5.07 14.63 27.70
C GLY A 415 -6.38 15.40 27.48
N ARG A 416 -6.36 16.66 27.03
CA ARG A 416 -7.57 17.49 26.86
C ARG A 416 -8.59 16.90 25.87
N LEU A 417 -8.13 16.24 24.79
CA LEU A 417 -9.05 15.56 23.85
C LEU A 417 -9.73 14.36 24.50
N GLU A 418 -8.98 13.54 25.22
CA GLU A 418 -9.52 12.37 25.92
C GLU A 418 -10.48 12.77 27.02
N GLU A 419 -10.17 13.85 27.79
CA GLU A 419 -11.01 14.39 28.81
C GLU A 419 -12.33 14.92 28.21
N ALA A 420 -12.27 15.64 27.10
CA ALA A 420 -13.46 16.14 26.40
C ALA A 420 -14.40 15.01 25.95
N VAL A 421 -13.85 13.91 25.43
CA VAL A 421 -14.63 12.72 25.06
C VAL A 421 -15.22 12.08 26.30
N LYS A 422 -14.45 11.89 27.37
CA LYS A 422 -14.92 11.34 28.63
C LYS A 422 -16.10 12.16 29.22
N ASP A 423 -15.94 13.47 29.24
CA ASP A 423 -16.99 14.39 29.72
C ASP A 423 -18.26 14.34 28.87
N ARG A 424 -18.11 14.22 27.56
CA ARG A 424 -19.23 14.15 26.61
C ARG A 424 -20.11 12.92 26.85
N TYR A 425 -19.51 11.79 27.21
CA TYR A 425 -20.20 10.51 27.40
C TYR A 425 -20.37 10.10 28.85
N ASP A 426 -20.12 10.99 29.83
CA ASP A 426 -20.15 10.67 31.25
C ASP A 426 -21.51 10.10 31.72
N SER A 427 -22.62 10.57 31.14
CA SER A 427 -23.96 10.07 31.47
C SER A 427 -24.17 8.57 31.23
N TRP A 428 -23.35 7.94 30.40
CA TRP A 428 -23.42 6.49 30.14
C TRP A 428 -22.76 5.66 31.24
N ASN A 429 -21.96 6.29 32.12
CA ASN A 429 -21.26 5.63 33.21
C ASN A 429 -22.08 5.50 34.48
N GLN A 430 -23.29 6.06 34.50
CA GLN A 430 -24.13 6.13 35.71
C GLN A 430 -25.63 6.08 35.38
N GLY A 431 -26.44 5.74 36.40
CA GLY A 431 -27.92 5.74 36.28
C GLY A 431 -28.41 4.94 35.09
N VAL A 432 -29.38 5.49 34.34
CA VAL A 432 -30.01 4.84 33.20
C VAL A 432 -29.00 4.50 32.06
N GLY A 433 -27.97 5.34 31.89
CA GLY A 433 -26.91 5.03 30.90
C GLY A 433 -26.21 3.75 31.23
N LYS A 434 -25.82 3.53 32.49
CA LYS A 434 -25.21 2.29 32.95
C LYS A 434 -26.14 1.09 32.84
N ASP A 435 -27.46 1.27 33.07
CA ASP A 435 -28.43 0.17 32.90
C ASP A 435 -28.56 -0.25 31.42
N ILE A 436 -28.45 0.70 30.49
CA ILE A 436 -28.43 0.44 29.04
C ILE A 436 -27.15 -0.32 28.67
N GLU A 437 -25.98 0.15 29.06
CA GLU A 437 -24.68 -0.46 28.78
C GLU A 437 -24.57 -1.89 29.32
N ASN A 438 -25.15 -2.14 30.51
CA ASN A 438 -25.17 -3.48 31.11
C ASN A 438 -26.26 -4.40 30.53
N GLY A 439 -27.08 -3.94 29.59
CA GLY A 439 -28.17 -4.71 28.99
C GLY A 439 -29.33 -5.02 29.95
N THR A 440 -29.44 -4.29 31.07
CA THR A 440 -30.54 -4.45 32.06
C THR A 440 -31.75 -3.58 31.74
N ALA A 441 -31.57 -2.54 30.89
CA ALA A 441 -32.66 -1.71 30.42
C ALA A 441 -33.42 -2.32 29.25
N ASN A 442 -34.71 -2.01 29.13
CA ASN A 442 -35.58 -2.30 27.99
C ASN A 442 -36.54 -1.14 27.73
N PHE A 443 -37.26 -1.16 26.60
CA PHE A 443 -38.15 -0.03 26.28
C PHE A 443 -39.18 0.30 27.33
N VAL A 444 -39.73 -0.67 28.07
CA VAL A 444 -40.68 -0.43 29.13
C VAL A 444 -40.04 0.28 30.34
N SER A 445 -38.85 -0.16 30.77
CA SER A 445 -38.11 0.47 31.85
C SER A 445 -37.65 1.88 31.48
N LEU A 446 -37.21 2.08 30.23
CA LEU A 446 -36.78 3.41 29.72
C LEU A 446 -37.97 4.38 29.62
N GLU A 447 -39.14 3.94 29.15
CA GLU A 447 -40.34 4.74 29.13
C GLU A 447 -40.75 5.14 30.59
N SER A 448 -40.78 4.18 31.51
CA SER A 448 -41.08 4.42 32.90
C SER A 448 -40.11 5.41 33.56
N TYR A 449 -38.82 5.30 33.25
CA TYR A 449 -37.80 6.23 33.68
C TYR A 449 -38.07 7.65 33.16
N MET A 450 -38.39 7.79 31.87
CA MET A 450 -38.68 9.11 31.28
C MET A 450 -39.97 9.73 31.79
N LEU A 451 -41.02 8.94 31.97
CA LEU A 451 -42.26 9.45 32.57
C LEU A 451 -42.06 9.95 33.99
N ALA A 452 -41.18 9.29 34.76
CA ALA A 452 -40.84 9.73 36.13
C ALA A 452 -39.91 10.93 36.14
N LYS A 453 -38.96 11.03 35.17
CA LYS A 453 -37.98 12.12 35.08
C LYS A 453 -38.61 13.42 34.56
N GLY A 454 -39.55 13.33 33.62
CA GLY A 454 -40.13 14.46 32.90
C GLY A 454 -39.22 14.96 31.77
N GLU A 455 -39.13 16.27 31.62
CA GLU A 455 -38.33 16.90 30.59
C GLU A 455 -36.82 16.69 30.80
N ILE A 456 -36.09 16.56 29.70
CA ILE A 456 -34.63 16.50 29.71
C ILE A 456 -34.04 17.86 29.34
N SER A 457 -32.90 18.18 29.91
CA SER A 457 -32.13 19.37 29.53
C SER A 457 -31.45 19.15 28.20
N ASP A 458 -31.14 20.22 27.45
CA ASP A 458 -30.33 20.18 26.25
C ASP A 458 -28.95 19.57 26.54
N ASN A 459 -28.39 18.98 25.50
CA ASN A 459 -27.02 18.46 25.56
C ASN A 459 -26.01 19.60 25.78
N LYS A 460 -24.92 19.29 26.44
CA LYS A 460 -23.77 20.21 26.52
C LYS A 460 -23.26 20.52 25.09
N SER A 461 -22.68 21.69 24.90
CA SER A 461 -22.03 22.09 23.65
C SER A 461 -20.95 21.08 23.24
N GLY A 462 -20.90 20.76 21.95
CA GLY A 462 -19.92 19.83 21.39
C GLY A 462 -18.48 20.35 21.30
N ARG A 463 -18.32 21.69 21.41
CA ARG A 463 -16.98 22.33 21.42
C ARG A 463 -16.09 22.04 20.20
N GLN A 464 -16.66 21.72 19.04
CA GLN A 464 -15.91 21.31 17.86
C GLN A 464 -14.78 22.28 17.51
N GLU A 465 -15.10 23.59 17.40
CA GLU A 465 -14.13 24.61 17.02
C GLU A 465 -12.98 24.75 18.03
N TYR A 466 -13.29 24.56 19.34
CA TYR A 466 -12.27 24.52 20.38
C TYR A 466 -11.34 23.31 20.22
N LEU A 467 -11.90 22.11 19.98
CA LEU A 467 -11.13 20.87 19.85
C LEU A 467 -10.29 20.87 18.56
N GLU A 468 -10.83 21.39 17.46
CA GLU A 468 -10.09 21.57 16.23
C GLU A 468 -8.93 22.57 16.40
N ASN A 469 -9.19 23.68 17.10
CA ASN A 469 -8.17 24.68 17.39
C ASN A 469 -7.09 24.15 18.35
N LEU A 470 -7.42 23.21 19.23
CA LEU A 470 -6.44 22.55 20.09
C LEU A 470 -5.33 21.86 19.30
N ILE A 471 -5.67 21.19 18.18
CA ILE A 471 -4.65 20.57 17.32
C ILE A 471 -3.68 21.62 16.77
N ASN A 472 -4.19 22.80 16.42
CA ASN A 472 -3.38 23.91 15.90
C ASN A 472 -2.38 24.48 16.93
N GLU A 473 -2.58 24.25 18.23
CA GLU A 473 -1.59 24.61 19.25
C GLU A 473 -0.28 23.82 19.14
N TYR A 474 -0.29 22.67 18.43
CA TYR A 474 0.84 21.74 18.33
C TYR A 474 1.46 21.68 16.93
N ILE A 475 0.80 22.17 15.88
CA ILE A 475 1.29 22.22 14.51
C ILE A 475 2.09 23.52 14.28
#